data_96ce12410ffad4cf315461b3f4f35164
#
_entry.id   96ce12410ffad4cf315461b3f4f35164
#
_cell.length_a   1.000
_cell.length_b   1.000
_cell.length_c   1.000
_cell.angle_alpha   90.00
_cell.angle_beta   90.00
_cell.angle_gamma   90.00
#
_symmetry.space_group_name_H-M   'P 1'
#
loop_
_entity.id
_entity.type
_entity.pdbx_description
1 polymer ?
#
loop_
_entity_poly.entity_id
_entity_poly.type
_entity_poly.pdbx_seq_one_letter_code
_entity_poly.pdbx_strand_id
1 'polypeptide(L)'
;MIRRSDIQEIVNGYSDLTVGALGSHSALEIMDGAKDENLPTVVVCQKGRETPYKRFSRIADEIIIVNKFKDMLGTKIQNKLRSSNTIIIPHRALTAYLGYKGIENNFKVPIFGNRALFQAEERSHRKNQYYLLEKARIKHPKLFKSPKEIDRPAIVKVQEKSRKLERAFFNVLSYSDYKEKTETKIKHGMISKEDLKIASIEELVIGTYFNFNYFSTPISDEVDFLGIERRLQTNLHDFNALPARQQLEIDVSLQNIEVGHTPASIRESLLDKVISAGDKFVRAVKKEYSPGIIGPFSLQSVITRDLEIIVYDVSLRVPGNPILATTSPYTKYKYGSIFGVGRRIAMELKKAQQEGRLAEVVT
;
A
#
# COMPACT_ATOMS: atom_id res chain seq x y z
N MET A 1 12.54 19.82 -5.20
CA MET A 1 12.28 18.38 -5.43
C MET A 1 13.60 17.72 -5.83
N ILE A 2 13.90 16.56 -5.26
CA ILE A 2 15.07 15.76 -5.65
C ILE A 2 14.88 15.31 -7.09
N ARG A 3 15.87 15.52 -7.94
CA ARG A 3 15.79 15.07 -9.34
C ARG A 3 16.17 13.60 -9.43
N ARG A 4 15.55 12.88 -10.33
CA ARG A 4 15.88 11.47 -10.57
C ARG A 4 17.36 11.28 -10.95
N SER A 5 17.92 12.21 -11.71
CA SER A 5 19.36 12.22 -12.06
C SER A 5 20.27 12.23 -10.83
N ASP A 6 19.90 12.97 -9.77
CA ASP A 6 20.72 13.04 -8.55
C ASP A 6 20.77 11.67 -7.83
N ILE A 7 19.68 10.89 -7.90
CA ILE A 7 19.61 9.54 -7.34
C ILE A 7 20.34 8.54 -8.25
N GLN A 8 20.22 8.68 -9.56
CA GLN A 8 20.93 7.83 -10.53
C GLN A 8 22.45 7.96 -10.36
N GLU A 9 22.97 9.17 -10.15
CA GLU A 9 24.39 9.41 -9.87
C GLU A 9 24.84 8.68 -8.60
N ILE A 10 24.03 8.73 -7.53
CA ILE A 10 24.33 8.01 -6.28
C ILE A 10 24.39 6.49 -6.53
N VAL A 11 23.40 5.94 -7.22
CA VAL A 11 23.27 4.49 -7.45
C VAL A 11 24.33 3.94 -8.39
N ASN A 12 24.82 4.74 -9.34
CA ASN A 12 25.92 4.34 -10.22
C ASN A 12 27.23 4.03 -9.47
N GLY A 13 27.39 4.55 -8.24
CA GLY A 13 28.50 4.21 -7.37
C GLY A 13 28.29 2.97 -6.48
N TYR A 14 27.12 2.30 -6.55
CA TYR A 14 26.81 1.15 -5.70
C TYR A 14 27.36 -0.15 -6.28
N SER A 15 28.19 -0.87 -5.51
CA SER A 15 28.74 -2.21 -5.86
C SER A 15 27.95 -3.33 -5.19
N ASP A 16 27.87 -3.30 -3.85
CA ASP A 16 27.20 -4.34 -3.06
C ASP A 16 25.92 -3.76 -2.47
N LEU A 17 24.76 -4.21 -2.96
CA LEU A 17 23.49 -3.65 -2.57
C LEU A 17 23.05 -4.11 -1.18
N THR A 18 22.57 -3.17 -0.39
CA THR A 18 21.89 -3.43 0.88
C THR A 18 20.42 -3.06 0.75
N VAL A 19 19.52 -3.96 1.13
CA VAL A 19 18.08 -3.69 1.19
C VAL A 19 17.75 -3.02 2.51
N GLY A 20 17.18 -1.81 2.44
CA GLY A 20 16.81 -1.04 3.61
C GLY A 20 15.30 -0.91 3.79
N ALA A 21 14.84 -0.97 5.04
CA ALA A 21 13.44 -0.73 5.38
C ALA A 21 13.28 0.15 6.62
N LEU A 22 12.17 0.90 6.70
CA LEU A 22 11.74 1.53 7.93
C LEU A 22 11.08 0.47 8.81
N GLY A 23 11.48 0.32 10.07
CA GLY A 23 11.06 -0.74 10.98
C GLY A 23 9.60 -0.66 11.41
N SER A 24 8.69 -1.02 10.52
CA SER A 24 7.24 -1.07 10.71
C SER A 24 6.59 -1.75 9.52
N HIS A 25 5.27 -2.02 9.59
CA HIS A 25 4.44 -2.51 8.49
C HIS A 25 5.02 -3.79 7.84
N SER A 26 5.56 -3.73 6.62
CA SER A 26 6.06 -4.87 5.84
C SER A 26 7.58 -5.09 5.93
N ALA A 27 8.28 -4.42 6.85
CA ALA A 27 9.75 -4.48 6.90
C ALA A 27 10.29 -5.90 7.11
N LEU A 28 9.61 -6.72 7.92
CA LEU A 28 10.03 -8.13 8.14
C LEU A 28 10.02 -8.93 6.85
N GLU A 29 8.95 -8.85 6.10
CA GLU A 29 8.77 -9.58 4.82
C GLU A 29 9.73 -9.07 3.74
N ILE A 30 9.97 -7.76 3.67
CA ILE A 30 10.94 -7.14 2.76
C ILE A 30 12.35 -7.70 3.03
N MET A 31 12.77 -7.70 4.30
CA MET A 31 14.10 -8.17 4.67
C MET A 31 14.25 -9.68 4.55
N ASP A 32 13.19 -10.44 4.86
CA ASP A 32 13.18 -11.89 4.67
C ASP A 32 13.41 -12.26 3.22
N GLY A 33 12.66 -11.63 2.31
CA GLY A 33 12.86 -11.84 0.87
C GLY A 33 14.23 -11.39 0.37
N ALA A 34 14.83 -10.34 0.95
CA ALA A 34 16.20 -9.94 0.65
C ALA A 34 17.22 -11.01 1.07
N LYS A 35 17.04 -11.63 2.24
CA LYS A 35 17.89 -12.72 2.72
C LYS A 35 17.78 -13.98 1.85
N ASP A 36 16.59 -14.28 1.34
CA ASP A 36 16.39 -15.39 0.40
C ASP A 36 17.19 -15.21 -0.89
N GLU A 37 17.50 -13.99 -1.26
CA GLU A 37 18.35 -13.63 -2.41
C GLU A 37 19.79 -13.29 -2.02
N ASN A 38 20.20 -13.56 -0.79
CA ASN A 38 21.53 -13.29 -0.24
C ASN A 38 21.94 -11.82 -0.27
N LEU A 39 21.00 -10.88 -0.15
CA LEU A 39 21.29 -9.47 -0.01
C LEU A 39 21.41 -9.08 1.46
N PRO A 40 22.40 -8.23 1.83
CA PRO A 40 22.46 -7.59 3.14
C PRO A 40 21.23 -6.74 3.41
N THR A 41 20.91 -6.59 4.70
CA THR A 41 19.70 -5.87 5.12
C THR A 41 20.00 -4.86 6.22
N VAL A 42 19.31 -3.72 6.17
CA VAL A 42 19.34 -2.71 7.23
C VAL A 42 17.92 -2.24 7.56
N VAL A 43 17.60 -2.17 8.85
CA VAL A 43 16.33 -1.63 9.30
C VAL A 43 16.52 -0.40 10.15
N VAL A 44 15.80 0.68 9.85
CA VAL A 44 15.78 1.88 10.69
C VAL A 44 14.59 1.80 11.63
N CYS A 45 14.86 1.65 12.93
CA CYS A 45 13.84 1.50 13.97
C CYS A 45 13.73 2.74 14.85
N GLN A 46 12.50 3.14 15.14
CA GLN A 46 12.28 4.09 16.23
C GLN A 46 12.52 3.40 17.56
N LYS A 47 13.23 4.06 18.47
CA LYS A 47 13.53 3.56 19.83
C LYS A 47 12.27 2.98 20.48
N GLY A 48 12.39 1.74 20.99
CA GLY A 48 11.30 0.96 21.59
C GLY A 48 10.51 0.10 20.60
N ARG A 49 10.80 0.15 19.29
CA ARG A 49 10.16 -0.68 18.26
C ARG A 49 11.11 -1.71 17.64
N GLU A 50 12.29 -1.88 18.17
CA GLU A 50 13.31 -2.77 17.61
C GLU A 50 13.14 -4.24 18.00
N THR A 51 12.28 -4.57 18.96
CA THR A 51 12.13 -5.93 19.48
C THR A 51 11.86 -7.01 18.43
N PRO A 52 10.95 -6.84 17.45
CA PRO A 52 10.73 -7.86 16.43
C PRO A 52 12.00 -8.15 15.60
N TYR A 53 12.76 -7.12 15.25
CA TYR A 53 13.96 -7.22 14.41
C TYR A 53 15.12 -7.89 15.17
N LYS A 54 15.24 -7.64 16.46
CA LYS A 54 16.18 -8.36 17.34
C LYS A 54 15.79 -9.82 17.52
N ARG A 55 14.50 -10.13 17.61
CA ARG A 55 13.99 -11.51 17.72
C ARG A 55 14.21 -12.30 16.44
N PHE A 56 13.94 -11.70 15.30
CA PHE A 56 14.14 -12.30 13.98
C PHE A 56 15.50 -11.88 13.40
N SER A 57 16.58 -12.13 14.17
CA SER A 57 17.95 -11.68 13.84
C SER A 57 18.49 -12.20 12.50
N ARG A 58 17.95 -13.31 11.97
CA ARG A 58 18.32 -13.83 10.66
C ARG A 58 18.10 -12.81 9.53
N ILE A 59 17.06 -11.99 9.67
CA ILE A 59 16.62 -11.09 8.59
C ILE A 59 17.09 -9.65 8.75
N ALA A 60 17.76 -9.28 9.83
CA ALA A 60 18.21 -7.92 10.11
C ALA A 60 19.72 -7.91 10.42
N ASP A 61 20.56 -7.69 9.40
CA ASP A 61 22.03 -7.65 9.59
C ASP A 61 22.42 -6.38 10.35
N GLU A 62 21.77 -5.25 10.09
CA GLU A 62 21.99 -4.00 10.82
C GLU A 62 20.66 -3.38 11.29
N ILE A 63 20.66 -2.90 12.56
CA ILE A 63 19.53 -2.17 13.15
C ILE A 63 20.00 -0.77 13.52
N ILE A 64 19.53 0.25 12.81
CA ILE A 64 19.78 1.66 13.10
C ILE A 64 18.65 2.19 13.98
N ILE A 65 18.96 2.62 15.21
CA ILE A 65 17.97 3.14 16.14
C ILE A 65 17.95 4.67 16.05
N VAL A 66 16.75 5.23 15.85
CA VAL A 66 16.48 6.67 15.82
C VAL A 66 15.47 7.05 16.90
N ASN A 67 15.45 8.30 17.36
CA ASN A 67 14.45 8.73 18.35
C ASN A 67 13.05 8.79 17.72
N LYS A 68 12.94 9.32 16.50
CA LYS A 68 11.71 9.34 15.69
C LYS A 68 12.04 8.93 14.27
N PHE A 69 11.13 8.25 13.59
CA PHE A 69 11.35 7.88 12.18
C PHE A 69 11.67 9.08 11.27
N LYS A 70 11.16 10.27 11.61
CA LYS A 70 11.45 11.51 10.88
C LYS A 70 12.94 11.87 10.88
N ASP A 71 13.72 11.36 11.83
CA ASP A 71 15.18 11.57 11.89
C ASP A 71 15.91 10.95 10.68
N MET A 72 15.26 10.03 9.94
CA MET A 72 15.77 9.53 8.66
C MET A 72 15.99 10.63 7.61
N LEU A 73 15.28 11.76 7.74
CA LEU A 73 15.50 12.93 6.87
C LEU A 73 16.78 13.69 7.20
N GLY A 74 17.43 13.40 8.34
CA GLY A 74 18.67 14.01 8.76
C GLY A 74 19.89 13.47 7.99
N THR A 75 20.87 14.33 7.72
CA THR A 75 22.05 14.02 6.91
C THR A 75 22.85 12.84 7.47
N LYS A 76 22.98 12.72 8.80
CA LYS A 76 23.74 11.63 9.46
C LYS A 76 23.19 10.25 9.08
N ILE A 77 21.87 10.06 9.17
CA ILE A 77 21.23 8.76 8.85
C ILE A 77 21.31 8.50 7.35
N GLN A 78 21.04 9.51 6.52
CA GLN A 78 21.13 9.35 5.07
C GLN A 78 22.55 9.01 4.60
N ASN A 79 23.59 9.66 5.17
CA ASN A 79 24.97 9.33 4.85
C ASN A 79 25.30 7.89 5.23
N LYS A 80 24.88 7.44 6.41
CA LYS A 80 25.08 6.06 6.86
C LYS A 80 24.42 5.06 5.90
N LEU A 81 23.18 5.31 5.49
CA LEU A 81 22.47 4.44 4.54
C LEU A 81 23.17 4.43 3.17
N ARG A 82 23.61 5.58 2.66
CA ARG A 82 24.31 5.65 1.37
C ARG A 82 25.69 4.99 1.42
N SER A 83 26.45 5.15 2.51
CA SER A 83 27.76 4.49 2.63
C SER A 83 27.68 2.96 2.70
N SER A 84 26.51 2.42 3.03
CA SER A 84 26.23 0.98 2.97
C SER A 84 25.51 0.58 1.67
N ASN A 85 25.54 1.40 0.63
CA ASN A 85 24.86 1.15 -0.67
C ASN A 85 23.39 0.76 -0.51
N THR A 86 22.70 1.40 0.43
CA THR A 86 21.32 1.03 0.78
C THR A 86 20.31 1.58 -0.22
N ILE A 87 19.43 0.70 -0.69
CA ILE A 87 18.19 1.06 -1.39
C ILE A 87 17.03 0.85 -0.42
N ILE A 88 16.29 1.90 -0.14
CA ILE A 88 15.11 1.84 0.75
C ILE A 88 13.92 1.30 -0.02
N ILE A 89 13.28 0.27 0.53
CA ILE A 89 12.05 -0.28 0.00
C ILE A 89 10.86 0.42 0.66
N PRO A 90 10.03 1.13 -0.12
CA PRO A 90 8.94 1.92 0.42
C PRO A 90 7.73 1.06 0.76
N HIS A 91 7.16 1.28 1.93
CA HIS A 91 5.87 0.78 2.37
C HIS A 91 5.08 1.89 3.07
N ARG A 92 3.83 1.65 3.47
CA ARG A 92 2.94 2.69 4.01
C ARG A 92 3.57 3.52 5.14
N ALA A 93 4.32 2.89 6.03
CA ALA A 93 4.91 3.61 7.15
C ALA A 93 5.97 4.64 6.71
N LEU A 94 6.69 4.43 5.60
CA LEU A 94 7.64 5.41 5.08
C LEU A 94 6.93 6.74 4.77
N THR A 95 5.84 6.69 4.02
CA THR A 95 5.05 7.89 3.65
C THR A 95 4.35 8.50 4.86
N ALA A 96 3.86 7.68 5.79
CA ALA A 96 3.17 8.14 6.98
C ALA A 96 4.09 8.90 7.95
N TYR A 97 5.33 8.44 8.14
CA TYR A 97 6.25 9.04 9.11
C TYR A 97 7.15 10.15 8.52
N LEU A 98 7.62 10.00 7.29
CA LEU A 98 8.47 11.00 6.65
C LEU A 98 7.66 12.09 5.93
N GLY A 99 6.44 11.77 5.52
CA GLY A 99 5.57 12.62 4.71
C GLY A 99 6.05 12.75 3.26
N TYR A 100 5.12 12.98 2.34
CA TYR A 100 5.43 13.08 0.89
C TYR A 100 6.47 14.16 0.58
N LYS A 101 6.29 15.38 1.16
CA LYS A 101 7.25 16.49 0.96
C LYS A 101 8.64 16.15 1.50
N GLY A 102 8.73 15.44 2.62
CA GLY A 102 9.99 14.97 3.18
C GLY A 102 10.72 14.01 2.25
N ILE A 103 9.98 13.05 1.70
CA ILE A 103 10.51 12.06 0.76
C ILE A 103 10.94 12.73 -0.54
N GLU A 104 10.13 13.61 -1.11
CA GLU A 104 10.38 14.24 -2.41
C GLU A 104 11.49 15.29 -2.39
N ASN A 105 11.66 16.01 -1.27
CA ASN A 105 12.57 17.14 -1.23
C ASN A 105 13.85 16.90 -0.41
N ASN A 106 13.78 16.04 0.61
CA ASN A 106 14.83 15.96 1.62
C ASN A 106 15.45 14.56 1.77
N PHE A 107 14.85 13.51 1.19
CA PHE A 107 15.34 12.15 1.36
C PHE A 107 16.15 11.69 0.15
N LYS A 108 17.49 11.94 0.18
CA LYS A 108 18.44 11.63 -0.91
C LYS A 108 19.01 10.20 -0.85
N VAL A 109 18.38 9.28 -0.13
CA VAL A 109 18.70 7.84 -0.23
C VAL A 109 17.87 7.26 -1.38
N PRO A 110 18.47 6.40 -2.23
CA PRO A 110 17.74 5.74 -3.29
C PRO A 110 16.53 4.95 -2.75
N ILE A 111 15.39 5.13 -3.37
CA ILE A 111 14.14 4.41 -3.05
C ILE A 111 13.81 3.51 -4.24
N PHE A 112 13.59 2.23 -3.98
CA PHE A 112 13.04 1.31 -4.97
C PHE A 112 11.63 1.75 -5.37
N GLY A 113 11.39 1.91 -6.66
CA GLY A 113 10.09 2.37 -7.12
C GLY A 113 10.06 3.83 -7.58
N ASN A 114 8.87 4.34 -7.80
CA ASN A 114 8.65 5.72 -8.26
C ASN A 114 8.09 6.59 -7.12
N ARG A 115 8.92 7.41 -6.49
CA ARG A 115 8.53 8.29 -5.36
C ARG A 115 7.43 9.31 -5.70
N ALA A 116 7.33 9.70 -6.97
CA ALA A 116 6.30 10.63 -7.42
C ALA A 116 4.88 10.03 -7.38
N LEU A 117 4.77 8.70 -7.34
CA LEU A 117 3.48 8.01 -7.25
C LEU A 117 2.88 7.97 -5.84
N PHE A 118 3.67 8.18 -4.79
CA PHE A 118 3.16 8.02 -3.42
C PHE A 118 2.00 8.96 -3.11
N GLN A 119 2.01 10.17 -3.65
CA GLN A 119 0.91 11.12 -3.47
C GLN A 119 -0.38 10.71 -4.20
N ALA A 120 -0.29 9.87 -5.23
CA ALA A 120 -1.47 9.42 -5.97
C ALA A 120 -2.38 8.48 -5.14
N GLU A 121 -1.88 7.91 -4.04
CA GLU A 121 -2.71 7.18 -3.08
C GLU A 121 -3.68 8.11 -2.33
N GLU A 122 -3.37 9.40 -2.21
CA GLU A 122 -4.21 10.36 -1.47
C GLU A 122 -5.37 10.86 -2.33
N ARG A 123 -6.59 10.69 -1.84
CA ARG A 123 -7.81 11.10 -2.55
C ARG A 123 -7.92 12.60 -2.84
N SER A 124 -7.23 13.42 -2.07
CA SER A 124 -7.15 14.88 -2.25
C SER A 124 -6.19 15.30 -3.37
N HIS A 125 -5.34 14.40 -3.87
CA HIS A 125 -4.42 14.72 -4.94
C HIS A 125 -5.15 14.79 -6.29
N ARG A 126 -4.80 15.75 -7.15
CA ARG A 126 -5.48 15.97 -8.45
C ARG A 126 -5.43 14.74 -9.36
N LYS A 127 -4.27 14.08 -9.46
CA LYS A 127 -4.08 12.84 -10.22
C LYS A 127 -4.04 11.65 -9.24
N ASN A 128 -5.11 11.48 -8.46
CA ASN A 128 -5.21 10.44 -7.45
C ASN A 128 -5.52 9.06 -8.03
N GLN A 129 -5.65 8.07 -7.17
CA GLN A 129 -5.94 6.69 -7.55
C GLN A 129 -7.21 6.54 -8.40
N TYR A 130 -8.29 7.29 -8.15
CA TYR A 130 -9.51 7.22 -8.95
C TYR A 130 -9.31 7.81 -10.35
N TYR A 131 -8.60 8.94 -10.45
CA TYR A 131 -8.18 9.47 -11.74
C TYR A 131 -7.40 8.44 -12.57
N LEU A 132 -6.48 7.71 -11.93
CA LEU A 132 -5.68 6.67 -12.60
C LEU A 132 -6.54 5.47 -13.00
N LEU A 133 -7.49 5.04 -12.15
CA LEU A 133 -8.45 3.98 -12.48
C LEU A 133 -9.34 4.35 -13.67
N GLU A 134 -9.83 5.59 -13.73
CA GLU A 134 -10.59 6.10 -14.88
C GLU A 134 -9.75 6.08 -16.17
N LYS A 135 -8.49 6.55 -16.12
CA LYS A 135 -7.57 6.48 -17.25
C LYS A 135 -7.28 5.05 -17.70
N ALA A 136 -7.26 4.11 -16.77
CA ALA A 136 -7.11 2.68 -17.04
C ALA A 136 -8.41 2.01 -17.52
N ARG A 137 -9.55 2.71 -17.49
CA ARG A 137 -10.89 2.15 -17.73
C ARG A 137 -11.21 0.98 -16.80
N ILE A 138 -10.82 1.11 -15.54
CA ILE A 138 -11.11 0.15 -14.48
C ILE A 138 -12.28 0.70 -13.66
N LYS A 139 -13.28 -0.13 -13.41
CA LYS A 139 -14.46 0.24 -12.61
C LYS A 139 -14.03 0.53 -11.16
N HIS A 140 -14.56 1.60 -10.62
CA HIS A 140 -14.42 1.98 -9.22
C HIS A 140 -15.78 2.42 -8.65
N PRO A 141 -15.93 2.54 -7.31
CA PRO A 141 -17.17 3.03 -6.71
C PRO A 141 -17.57 4.39 -7.27
N LYS A 142 -18.88 4.62 -7.43
CA LYS A 142 -19.40 5.94 -7.78
C LYS A 142 -18.97 6.96 -6.73
N LEU A 143 -18.42 8.08 -7.16
CA LEU A 143 -18.08 9.21 -6.29
C LEU A 143 -19.23 10.22 -6.30
N PHE A 144 -19.70 10.61 -5.12
CA PHE A 144 -20.73 11.63 -4.97
C PHE A 144 -20.06 12.99 -4.74
N LYS A 145 -20.38 13.97 -5.56
CA LYS A 145 -19.87 15.34 -5.43
C LYS A 145 -20.48 16.09 -4.25
N SER A 146 -21.68 15.69 -3.85
CA SER A 146 -22.43 16.28 -2.75
C SER A 146 -23.21 15.20 -1.99
N PRO A 147 -23.38 15.33 -0.67
CA PRO A 147 -24.24 14.43 0.11
C PRO A 147 -25.69 14.36 -0.40
N LYS A 148 -26.18 15.43 -1.07
CA LYS A 148 -27.52 15.47 -1.67
C LYS A 148 -27.70 14.52 -2.85
N GLU A 149 -26.59 14.07 -3.46
CA GLU A 149 -26.60 13.15 -4.60
C GLU A 149 -26.63 11.67 -4.18
N ILE A 150 -26.66 11.36 -2.89
CA ILE A 150 -26.70 9.99 -2.37
C ILE A 150 -28.04 9.34 -2.79
N ASP A 151 -27.94 8.44 -3.77
CA ASP A 151 -29.06 7.70 -4.37
C ASP A 151 -29.01 6.19 -4.07
N ARG A 152 -28.01 5.73 -3.34
CA ARG A 152 -27.72 4.34 -2.97
C ARG A 152 -26.85 4.27 -1.72
N PRO A 153 -26.67 3.08 -1.10
CA PRO A 153 -25.76 2.94 0.03
C PRO A 153 -24.38 3.51 -0.29
N ALA A 154 -23.89 4.38 0.59
CA ALA A 154 -22.62 5.07 0.44
C ALA A 154 -21.79 5.00 1.73
N ILE A 155 -20.48 5.17 1.59
CA ILE A 155 -19.54 5.28 2.69
C ILE A 155 -18.91 6.67 2.67
N VAL A 156 -18.96 7.35 3.82
CA VAL A 156 -18.29 8.64 4.04
C VAL A 156 -16.91 8.34 4.60
N LYS A 157 -15.87 8.72 3.87
CA LYS A 157 -14.46 8.52 4.25
C LYS A 157 -13.85 9.85 4.67
N VAL A 158 -13.75 10.04 5.97
CA VAL A 158 -13.12 11.24 6.56
C VAL A 158 -11.61 11.07 6.55
N GLN A 159 -10.87 12.11 6.12
CA GLN A 159 -9.41 12.03 6.03
C GLN A 159 -8.75 12.12 7.42
N GLU A 160 -7.67 11.36 7.61
CA GLU A 160 -6.99 11.14 8.88
C GLU A 160 -6.00 12.25 9.28
N LYS A 161 -6.39 13.52 9.30
CA LYS A 161 -5.47 14.61 9.69
C LYS A 161 -5.27 14.80 11.20
N SER A 162 -6.17 14.27 12.02
CA SER A 162 -6.08 14.40 13.49
C SER A 162 -6.48 13.09 14.18
N ARG A 163 -5.57 12.12 14.17
CA ARG A 163 -5.84 10.76 14.67
C ARG A 163 -6.04 10.75 16.19
N LYS A 164 -7.28 10.54 16.61
CA LYS A 164 -7.59 9.78 17.84
C LYS A 164 -8.15 8.38 17.51
N LEU A 165 -8.72 8.19 16.31
CA LEU A 165 -9.30 6.92 15.82
C LEU A 165 -8.81 6.67 14.38
N GLU A 166 -8.28 5.47 14.12
CA GLU A 166 -7.98 5.05 12.76
C GLU A 166 -9.27 4.91 11.95
N ARG A 167 -9.48 5.79 10.96
CA ARG A 167 -10.58 5.77 10.00
C ARG A 167 -11.97 6.06 10.57
N ALA A 168 -12.33 7.34 10.68
CA ALA A 168 -13.69 7.77 10.93
C ALA A 168 -14.57 7.56 9.67
N PHE A 169 -14.76 6.28 9.25
CA PHE A 169 -15.64 5.93 8.15
C PHE A 169 -17.02 5.57 8.71
N PHE A 170 -18.08 5.95 7.98
CA PHE A 170 -19.43 5.55 8.32
C PHE A 170 -20.30 5.42 7.08
N ASN A 171 -21.25 4.49 7.15
CA ASN A 171 -22.16 4.21 6.07
C ASN A 171 -23.41 5.09 6.16
N VAL A 172 -23.96 5.45 5.00
CA VAL A 172 -25.16 6.25 4.86
C VAL A 172 -26.03 5.71 3.72
N LEU A 173 -27.35 5.83 3.88
CA LEU A 173 -28.31 5.31 2.90
C LEU A 173 -28.98 6.43 2.10
N SER A 174 -28.99 7.67 2.62
CA SER A 174 -29.62 8.82 2.04
C SER A 174 -29.03 10.12 2.57
N TYR A 175 -29.46 11.25 2.01
CA TYR A 175 -29.07 12.59 2.53
C TYR A 175 -29.58 12.84 3.96
N SER A 176 -30.78 12.38 4.31
CA SER A 176 -31.30 12.51 5.69
C SER A 176 -30.45 11.72 6.68
N ASP A 177 -30.12 10.46 6.35
CA ASP A 177 -29.25 9.61 7.16
C ASP A 177 -27.82 10.19 7.30
N TYR A 178 -27.30 10.79 6.21
CA TYR A 178 -26.04 11.52 6.25
C TYR A 178 -26.05 12.67 7.27
N LYS A 179 -27.12 13.48 7.29
CA LYS A 179 -27.22 14.60 8.24
C LYS A 179 -27.27 14.11 9.67
N GLU A 180 -28.15 13.18 9.97
CA GLU A 180 -28.31 12.62 11.31
C GLU A 180 -27.00 12.05 11.86
N LYS A 181 -26.34 11.17 11.06
CA LYS A 181 -25.09 10.53 11.46
C LYS A 181 -23.92 11.51 11.61
N THR A 182 -23.84 12.52 10.75
CA THR A 182 -22.78 13.53 10.86
C THR A 182 -22.98 14.42 12.09
N GLU A 183 -24.20 14.86 12.38
CA GLU A 183 -24.52 15.63 13.59
C GLU A 183 -24.19 14.86 14.85
N THR A 184 -24.58 13.61 14.92
CA THR A 184 -24.28 12.69 16.04
C THR A 184 -22.77 12.53 16.23
N LYS A 185 -22.01 12.27 15.16
CA LYS A 185 -20.55 12.07 15.24
C LYS A 185 -19.80 13.36 15.61
N ILE A 186 -20.27 14.53 15.15
CA ILE A 186 -19.72 15.84 15.56
C ILE A 186 -19.99 16.07 17.04
N LYS A 187 -21.22 15.83 17.52
CA LYS A 187 -21.61 15.97 18.92
C LYS A 187 -20.74 15.11 19.85
N HIS A 188 -20.37 13.90 19.42
CA HIS A 188 -19.50 13.02 20.18
C HIS A 188 -17.99 13.29 19.97
N GLY A 189 -17.62 14.33 19.22
CA GLY A 189 -16.23 14.70 18.98
C GLY A 189 -15.44 13.67 18.12
N MET A 190 -16.14 12.81 17.39
CA MET A 190 -15.52 11.79 16.53
C MET A 190 -14.97 12.38 15.22
N ILE A 191 -15.64 13.42 14.70
CA ILE A 191 -15.28 14.14 13.47
C ILE A 191 -15.57 15.64 13.68
N SER A 192 -14.91 16.49 12.90
CA SER A 192 -15.18 17.93 12.86
C SER A 192 -15.93 18.34 11.58
N LYS A 193 -16.48 19.55 11.56
CA LYS A 193 -17.07 20.13 10.33
C LYS A 193 -16.01 20.35 9.25
N GLU A 194 -14.79 20.64 9.65
CA GLU A 194 -13.63 20.80 8.77
C GLU A 194 -13.25 19.49 8.10
N ASP A 195 -13.28 18.37 8.82
CA ASP A 195 -13.02 17.05 8.29
C ASP A 195 -14.02 16.66 7.19
N LEU A 196 -15.29 17.05 7.36
CA LEU A 196 -16.35 16.78 6.37
C LEU A 196 -16.17 17.55 5.05
N LYS A 197 -15.51 18.72 5.07
CA LYS A 197 -15.23 19.48 3.83
C LYS A 197 -14.27 18.77 2.90
N ILE A 198 -13.42 17.90 3.44
CA ILE A 198 -12.42 17.15 2.69
C ILE A 198 -12.72 15.65 2.64
N ALA A 199 -13.84 15.22 3.21
CA ALA A 199 -14.29 13.84 3.16
C ALA A 199 -14.70 13.44 1.73
N SER A 200 -14.40 12.21 1.32
CA SER A 200 -14.98 11.61 0.12
C SER A 200 -16.25 10.84 0.48
N ILE A 201 -17.23 10.92 -0.40
CA ILE A 201 -18.45 10.12 -0.32
C ILE A 201 -18.46 9.19 -1.51
N GLU A 202 -18.43 7.91 -1.24
CA GLU A 202 -18.26 6.85 -2.24
C GLU A 202 -19.38 5.82 -2.12
N GLU A 203 -19.78 5.23 -3.23
CA GLU A 203 -20.70 4.09 -3.22
C GLU A 203 -20.18 2.97 -2.32
N LEU A 204 -21.03 2.44 -1.46
CA LEU A 204 -20.75 1.22 -0.69
C LEU A 204 -21.03 0.01 -1.58
N VAL A 205 -20.01 -0.46 -2.27
CA VAL A 205 -20.12 -1.65 -3.12
C VAL A 205 -20.20 -2.90 -2.26
N ILE A 206 -21.23 -3.71 -2.50
CA ILE A 206 -21.45 -4.97 -1.78
C ILE A 206 -20.94 -6.14 -2.62
N GLY A 207 -20.13 -7.01 -2.01
CA GLY A 207 -19.56 -8.17 -2.66
C GLY A 207 -18.45 -8.80 -1.82
N THR A 208 -17.61 -9.60 -2.46
CA THR A 208 -16.46 -10.24 -1.82
C THR A 208 -15.20 -9.41 -1.99
N TYR A 209 -14.59 -9.06 -0.89
CA TYR A 209 -13.37 -8.26 -0.86
C TYR A 209 -12.13 -9.10 -1.15
N PHE A 210 -11.30 -8.63 -2.08
CA PHE A 210 -9.99 -9.20 -2.42
C PHE A 210 -8.96 -8.08 -2.65
N ASN A 211 -7.73 -8.33 -2.27
CA ASN A 211 -6.59 -7.52 -2.66
C ASN A 211 -5.80 -8.28 -3.72
N PHE A 212 -5.73 -7.75 -4.92
CA PHE A 212 -4.96 -8.30 -6.03
C PHE A 212 -3.57 -7.65 -6.03
N ASN A 213 -2.54 -8.46 -5.92
CA ASN A 213 -1.17 -8.01 -5.75
C ASN A 213 -0.34 -8.29 -7.01
N TYR A 214 0.34 -7.26 -7.49
CA TYR A 214 1.09 -7.28 -8.73
C TYR A 214 2.51 -6.74 -8.53
N PHE A 215 3.34 -6.95 -9.54
CA PHE A 215 4.66 -6.36 -9.63
C PHE A 215 4.92 -5.89 -11.06
N SER A 216 5.23 -4.61 -11.22
CA SER A 216 5.61 -4.03 -12.51
C SER A 216 7.14 -3.96 -12.61
N THR A 217 7.72 -4.64 -13.60
CA THR A 217 9.16 -4.63 -13.83
C THR A 217 9.50 -3.85 -15.09
N PRO A 218 10.24 -2.73 -14.97
CA PRO A 218 10.76 -2.03 -16.14
C PRO A 218 11.91 -2.79 -16.83
N ILE A 219 12.53 -3.75 -16.13
CA ILE A 219 13.67 -4.51 -16.65
C ILE A 219 13.24 -5.48 -17.76
N SER A 220 12.09 -6.15 -17.60
CA SER A 220 11.51 -7.03 -18.63
C SER A 220 10.24 -6.48 -19.29
N ASP A 221 9.79 -5.27 -18.91
CA ASP A 221 8.54 -4.63 -19.37
C ASP A 221 7.30 -5.53 -19.18
N GLU A 222 7.24 -6.22 -18.03
CA GLU A 222 6.18 -7.16 -17.67
C GLU A 222 5.43 -6.72 -16.41
N VAL A 223 4.25 -7.30 -16.23
CA VAL A 223 3.46 -7.22 -14.99
C VAL A 223 3.24 -8.62 -14.45
N ASP A 224 3.82 -8.92 -13.29
CA ASP A 224 3.59 -10.17 -12.58
C ASP A 224 2.33 -10.08 -11.73
N PHE A 225 1.55 -11.15 -11.69
CA PHE A 225 0.51 -11.34 -10.71
C PHE A 225 1.05 -12.16 -9.54
N LEU A 226 1.24 -11.52 -8.38
CA LEU A 226 1.89 -12.16 -7.23
C LEU A 226 0.94 -12.94 -6.35
N GLY A 227 -0.34 -12.57 -6.31
CA GLY A 227 -1.28 -13.31 -5.49
C GLY A 227 -2.45 -12.50 -4.96
N ILE A 228 -3.23 -13.17 -4.13
CA ILE A 228 -4.49 -12.65 -3.57
C ILE A 228 -4.51 -12.85 -2.07
N GLU A 229 -4.97 -11.85 -1.35
CA GLU A 229 -5.23 -11.94 0.08
C GLU A 229 -6.50 -11.18 0.45
N ARG A 230 -6.98 -11.41 1.66
CA ARG A 230 -8.10 -10.68 2.27
C ARG A 230 -7.65 -10.11 3.61
N ARG A 231 -8.16 -8.92 3.93
CA ARG A 231 -7.92 -8.28 5.22
C ARG A 231 -8.82 -8.85 6.30
N LEU A 232 -8.24 -9.04 7.48
CA LEU A 232 -8.97 -9.23 8.73
C LEU A 232 -9.13 -7.86 9.40
N GLN A 233 -10.37 -7.53 9.74
CA GLN A 233 -10.71 -6.24 10.35
C GLN A 233 -11.33 -6.45 11.72
N THR A 234 -11.00 -5.58 12.68
CA THR A 234 -11.51 -5.67 14.05
C THR A 234 -13.03 -5.65 14.08
N ASN A 235 -13.57 -6.39 15.03
CA ASN A 235 -14.98 -6.59 15.35
C ASN A 235 -15.97 -6.83 14.20
N LEU A 236 -15.55 -6.67 12.96
CA LEU A 236 -16.41 -6.96 11.79
C LEU A 236 -16.56 -8.47 11.59
N HIS A 237 -15.47 -9.25 11.68
CA HIS A 237 -15.52 -10.70 11.49
C HIS A 237 -16.28 -11.41 12.60
N ASP A 238 -15.99 -11.06 13.85
CA ASP A 238 -16.66 -11.65 15.02
C ASP A 238 -18.14 -11.28 15.05
N PHE A 239 -18.46 -9.99 14.79
CA PHE A 239 -19.84 -9.53 14.72
C PHE A 239 -20.63 -10.25 13.63
N ASN A 240 -20.07 -10.42 12.43
CA ASN A 240 -20.72 -11.11 11.34
C ASN A 240 -20.90 -12.62 11.58
N ALA A 241 -20.10 -13.22 12.46
CA ALA A 241 -20.22 -14.62 12.87
C ALA A 241 -21.35 -14.87 13.88
N LEU A 242 -21.86 -13.82 14.52
CA LEU A 242 -22.99 -13.94 15.46
C LEU A 242 -24.29 -14.26 14.72
N PRO A 243 -25.21 -15.02 15.35
CA PRO A 243 -26.58 -15.15 14.87
C PRO A 243 -27.27 -13.79 14.71
N ALA A 244 -28.10 -13.62 13.70
CA ALA A 244 -28.74 -12.34 13.35
C ALA A 244 -29.46 -11.67 14.55
N ARG A 245 -30.11 -12.46 15.42
CA ARG A 245 -30.75 -11.97 16.64
C ARG A 245 -29.75 -11.31 17.58
N GLN A 246 -28.60 -11.94 17.80
CA GLN A 246 -27.55 -11.37 18.65
C GLN A 246 -26.92 -10.11 18.04
N GLN A 247 -26.77 -10.06 16.71
CA GLN A 247 -26.29 -8.84 16.04
C GLN A 247 -27.24 -7.64 16.28
N LEU A 248 -28.55 -7.87 16.37
CA LEU A 248 -29.54 -6.82 16.65
C LEU A 248 -29.57 -6.39 18.12
N GLU A 249 -29.16 -7.26 19.05
CA GLU A 249 -29.11 -6.99 20.49
C GLU A 249 -27.84 -6.22 20.91
N ILE A 250 -26.79 -6.22 20.08
CA ILE A 250 -25.52 -5.61 20.42
C ILE A 250 -25.39 -4.23 19.79
N ASP A 251 -25.36 -3.18 20.62
CA ASP A 251 -25.01 -1.83 20.19
C ASP A 251 -23.48 -1.70 20.14
N VAL A 252 -22.89 -1.99 18.97
CA VAL A 252 -21.46 -1.91 18.76
C VAL A 252 -21.12 -0.98 17.58
N SER A 253 -20.18 -0.07 17.79
CA SER A 253 -19.60 0.72 16.70
C SER A 253 -18.61 -0.15 15.92
N LEU A 254 -19.00 -0.59 14.72
CA LEU A 254 -18.13 -1.35 13.83
C LEU A 254 -16.99 -0.47 13.32
N GLN A 255 -15.77 -0.92 13.51
CA GLN A 255 -14.55 -0.25 13.04
C GLN A 255 -13.77 -1.15 12.09
N ASN A 256 -13.40 -0.60 10.94
CA ASN A 256 -12.61 -1.31 9.92
C ASN A 256 -11.11 -1.09 10.16
N ILE A 257 -10.60 -1.52 11.32
CA ILE A 257 -9.17 -1.47 11.64
C ILE A 257 -8.55 -2.78 11.18
N GLU A 258 -7.55 -2.69 10.30
CA GLU A 258 -6.81 -3.85 9.81
C GLU A 258 -5.95 -4.44 10.93
N VAL A 259 -6.11 -5.73 11.19
CA VAL A 259 -5.34 -6.47 12.22
C VAL A 259 -4.55 -7.64 11.64
N GLY A 260 -4.77 -7.98 10.38
CA GLY A 260 -4.06 -9.06 9.71
C GLY A 260 -4.63 -9.39 8.34
N HIS A 261 -4.11 -10.47 7.76
CA HIS A 261 -4.45 -10.93 6.43
C HIS A 261 -4.69 -12.44 6.42
N THR A 262 -5.57 -12.90 5.53
CA THR A 262 -5.74 -14.31 5.19
C THR A 262 -5.41 -14.54 3.74
N PRO A 263 -4.86 -15.72 3.36
CA PRO A 263 -4.66 -16.08 1.96
C PRO A 263 -6.02 -16.25 1.28
N ALA A 264 -6.03 -15.98 -0.01
CA ALA A 264 -7.20 -16.18 -0.84
C ALA A 264 -6.84 -16.64 -2.24
N SER A 265 -7.79 -17.30 -2.90
CA SER A 265 -7.75 -17.58 -4.34
C SER A 265 -9.11 -17.22 -4.93
N ILE A 266 -9.15 -17.09 -6.25
CA ILE A 266 -10.40 -16.90 -6.99
C ILE A 266 -10.57 -18.01 -8.01
N ARG A 267 -11.79 -18.14 -8.51
CA ARG A 267 -12.06 -19.07 -9.61
C ARG A 267 -11.26 -18.67 -10.86
N GLU A 268 -10.73 -19.66 -11.55
CA GLU A 268 -9.84 -19.47 -12.68
C GLU A 268 -10.44 -18.61 -13.80
N SER A 269 -11.74 -18.73 -14.02
CA SER A 269 -12.48 -17.94 -15.02
C SER A 269 -12.48 -16.42 -14.77
N LEU A 270 -11.98 -15.94 -13.62
CA LEU A 270 -11.82 -14.52 -13.31
C LEU A 270 -10.37 -14.05 -13.43
N LEU A 271 -9.40 -14.96 -13.54
CA LEU A 271 -7.98 -14.60 -13.57
C LEU A 271 -7.63 -13.69 -14.75
N ASP A 272 -8.19 -13.95 -15.93
CA ASP A 272 -7.96 -13.09 -17.10
C ASP A 272 -8.37 -11.63 -16.84
N LYS A 273 -9.53 -11.41 -16.20
CA LYS A 273 -9.99 -10.07 -15.82
C LYS A 273 -9.05 -9.40 -14.81
N VAL A 274 -8.55 -10.18 -13.83
CA VAL A 274 -7.63 -9.67 -12.79
C VAL A 274 -6.30 -9.30 -13.40
N ILE A 275 -5.68 -10.18 -14.18
CA ILE A 275 -4.40 -9.93 -14.86
C ILE A 275 -4.51 -8.72 -15.79
N SER A 276 -5.56 -8.69 -16.63
CA SER A 276 -5.84 -7.56 -17.52
C SER A 276 -6.03 -6.22 -16.77
N ALA A 277 -6.59 -6.23 -15.55
CA ALA A 277 -6.71 -5.03 -14.75
C ALA A 277 -5.35 -4.48 -14.33
N GLY A 278 -4.41 -5.33 -13.89
CA GLY A 278 -3.04 -4.95 -13.59
C GLY A 278 -2.33 -4.32 -14.78
N ASP A 279 -2.40 -4.97 -15.96
CA ASP A 279 -1.78 -4.47 -17.20
C ASP A 279 -2.35 -3.11 -17.63
N LYS A 280 -3.66 -2.97 -17.61
CA LYS A 280 -4.33 -1.70 -17.96
C LYS A 280 -3.90 -0.59 -17.02
N PHE A 281 -3.81 -0.90 -15.72
CA PHE A 281 -3.43 0.08 -14.71
C PHE A 281 -1.99 0.56 -14.91
N VAL A 282 -1.04 -0.36 -15.09
CA VAL A 282 0.38 -0.02 -15.34
C VAL A 282 0.52 0.85 -16.59
N ARG A 283 -0.14 0.47 -17.70
CA ARG A 283 -0.11 1.27 -18.94
C ARG A 283 -0.68 2.68 -18.75
N ALA A 284 -1.75 2.83 -17.99
CA ALA A 284 -2.34 4.14 -17.70
C ALA A 284 -1.42 4.99 -16.83
N VAL A 285 -0.85 4.42 -15.77
CA VAL A 285 0.06 5.12 -14.87
C VAL A 285 1.33 5.56 -15.59
N LYS A 286 1.90 4.75 -16.49
CA LYS A 286 3.10 5.09 -17.28
C LYS A 286 2.90 6.36 -18.11
N LYS A 287 1.68 6.60 -18.60
CA LYS A 287 1.32 7.82 -19.37
C LYS A 287 1.18 9.06 -18.49
N GLU A 288 0.76 8.91 -17.24
CA GLU A 288 0.43 10.02 -16.34
C GLU A 288 1.58 10.40 -15.39
N TYR A 289 2.43 9.43 -15.05
CA TYR A 289 3.54 9.55 -14.12
C TYR A 289 4.77 8.81 -14.65
N SER A 290 5.66 9.52 -15.34
CA SER A 290 6.95 8.93 -15.74
C SER A 290 7.81 8.59 -14.51
N PRO A 291 8.49 7.45 -14.50
CA PRO A 291 8.57 6.38 -15.51
C PRO A 291 7.44 5.33 -15.45
N GLY A 292 6.42 5.52 -14.66
CA GLY A 292 5.35 4.57 -14.41
C GLY A 292 5.50 3.90 -13.04
N ILE A 293 4.79 2.78 -12.86
CA ILE A 293 4.93 1.93 -11.67
C ILE A 293 6.22 1.11 -11.81
N ILE A 294 7.02 1.12 -10.76
CA ILE A 294 8.19 0.27 -10.60
C ILE A 294 7.97 -0.56 -9.34
N GLY A 295 8.00 -1.87 -9.47
CA GLY A 295 7.83 -2.77 -8.34
C GLY A 295 6.38 -3.06 -7.97
N PRO A 296 6.12 -3.37 -6.68
CA PRO A 296 4.83 -3.87 -6.23
C PRO A 296 3.75 -2.80 -6.17
N PHE A 297 2.54 -3.21 -6.52
CA PHE A 297 1.32 -2.45 -6.31
C PHE A 297 0.15 -3.40 -6.03
N SER A 298 -0.94 -2.87 -5.47
CA SER A 298 -2.13 -3.65 -5.18
C SER A 298 -3.39 -2.91 -5.60
N LEU A 299 -4.32 -3.65 -6.23
CA LEU A 299 -5.68 -3.20 -6.52
C LEU A 299 -6.63 -3.84 -5.49
N GLN A 300 -7.11 -3.05 -4.55
CA GLN A 300 -8.04 -3.50 -3.52
C GLN A 300 -9.46 -3.44 -4.09
N SER A 301 -10.10 -4.57 -4.16
CA SER A 301 -11.27 -4.75 -5.01
C SER A 301 -12.42 -5.44 -4.29
N VAL A 302 -13.63 -5.20 -4.79
CA VAL A 302 -14.82 -5.98 -4.48
C VAL A 302 -15.24 -6.70 -5.74
N ILE A 303 -15.47 -8.01 -5.64
CA ILE A 303 -16.15 -8.79 -6.70
C ILE A 303 -17.63 -8.82 -6.36
N THR A 304 -18.44 -8.25 -7.26
CA THR A 304 -19.90 -8.20 -7.11
C THR A 304 -20.56 -9.54 -7.45
N ARG A 305 -21.86 -9.67 -7.18
CA ARG A 305 -22.66 -10.85 -7.56
C ARG A 305 -22.64 -11.14 -9.07
N ASP A 306 -22.42 -10.09 -9.89
CA ASP A 306 -22.37 -10.21 -11.36
C ASP A 306 -20.94 -10.47 -11.85
N LEU A 307 -20.03 -10.84 -10.94
CA LEU A 307 -18.61 -11.13 -11.17
C LEU A 307 -17.85 -9.96 -11.81
N GLU A 308 -18.22 -8.74 -11.46
CA GLU A 308 -17.50 -7.54 -11.83
C GLU A 308 -16.48 -7.15 -10.77
N ILE A 309 -15.32 -6.69 -11.21
CA ILE A 309 -14.25 -6.22 -10.33
C ILE A 309 -14.39 -4.71 -10.19
N ILE A 310 -14.63 -4.24 -8.96
CA ILE A 310 -14.72 -2.82 -8.60
C ILE A 310 -13.55 -2.49 -7.70
N VAL A 311 -12.61 -1.67 -8.16
CA VAL A 311 -11.41 -1.27 -7.40
C VAL A 311 -11.75 -0.06 -6.55
N TYR A 312 -11.67 -0.19 -5.23
CA TYR A 312 -12.02 0.89 -4.29
C TYR A 312 -10.80 1.55 -3.62
N ASP A 313 -9.63 0.95 -3.73
CA ASP A 313 -8.37 1.50 -3.19
C ASP A 313 -7.17 0.94 -3.94
N VAL A 314 -6.07 1.71 -4.00
CA VAL A 314 -4.84 1.34 -4.69
C VAL A 314 -3.64 1.58 -3.77
N SER A 315 -2.71 0.63 -3.74
CA SER A 315 -1.41 0.80 -3.11
C SER A 315 -0.31 0.83 -4.16
N LEU A 316 0.50 1.89 -4.19
CA LEU A 316 1.57 2.12 -5.18
C LEU A 316 2.98 1.94 -4.57
N ARG A 317 3.09 1.04 -3.62
CA ARG A 317 4.27 0.68 -2.83
C ARG A 317 4.09 -0.72 -2.28
N VAL A 318 5.02 -1.22 -1.49
CA VAL A 318 4.87 -2.54 -0.85
C VAL A 318 3.58 -2.58 -0.01
N PRO A 319 2.62 -3.44 -0.36
CA PRO A 319 1.40 -3.64 0.43
C PRO A 319 1.67 -4.44 1.71
N GLY A 320 0.70 -4.45 2.64
CA GLY A 320 0.81 -5.18 3.91
C GLY A 320 0.33 -6.62 3.78
N ASN A 321 1.03 -7.45 3.04
CA ASN A 321 0.56 -8.79 2.68
C ASN A 321 1.62 -9.91 2.85
N PRO A 322 2.28 -10.03 4.01
CA PRO A 322 3.34 -11.02 4.23
C PRO A 322 2.86 -12.47 4.03
N ILE A 323 1.57 -12.71 4.10
CA ILE A 323 0.98 -14.04 3.93
C ILE A 323 1.25 -14.64 2.55
N LEU A 324 1.45 -13.81 1.52
CA LEU A 324 1.75 -14.27 0.16
C LEU A 324 3.09 -15.02 0.09
N ALA A 325 4.02 -14.72 0.99
CA ALA A 325 5.34 -15.35 1.02
C ALA A 325 5.28 -16.89 1.26
N THR A 326 4.17 -17.36 1.83
CA THR A 326 3.98 -18.77 2.15
C THR A 326 2.77 -19.43 1.49
N THR A 327 1.90 -18.65 0.83
CA THR A 327 0.58 -19.16 0.44
C THR A 327 0.18 -18.86 -1.00
N SER A 328 0.92 -18.02 -1.74
CA SER A 328 0.51 -17.68 -3.10
C SER A 328 0.79 -18.83 -4.08
N PRO A 329 -0.22 -19.39 -4.75
CA PRO A 329 0.01 -20.35 -5.82
C PRO A 329 0.55 -19.68 -7.09
N TYR A 330 0.30 -18.38 -7.28
CA TYR A 330 0.55 -17.68 -8.55
C TYR A 330 2.03 -17.46 -8.82
N THR A 331 2.82 -17.17 -7.78
CA THR A 331 4.29 -17.11 -7.90
C THR A 331 4.86 -18.48 -8.24
N LYS A 332 4.30 -19.57 -7.65
CA LYS A 332 4.70 -20.94 -7.98
C LYS A 332 4.39 -21.28 -9.44
N TYR A 333 3.25 -20.84 -9.97
CA TYR A 333 2.90 -21.12 -11.38
C TYR A 333 3.89 -20.47 -12.36
N LYS A 334 4.35 -19.24 -12.08
CA LYS A 334 5.29 -18.53 -12.96
C LYS A 334 6.75 -18.91 -12.70
N TYR A 335 7.15 -19.08 -11.44
CA TYR A 335 8.57 -19.18 -11.05
C TYR A 335 8.96 -20.55 -10.46
N GLY A 336 8.01 -21.48 -10.32
CA GLY A 336 8.27 -22.80 -9.74
C GLY A 336 8.40 -22.81 -8.21
N SER A 337 8.34 -21.64 -7.54
CA SER A 337 8.45 -21.51 -6.09
C SER A 337 7.47 -20.49 -5.53
N ILE A 338 7.08 -20.68 -4.25
CA ILE A 338 6.25 -19.72 -3.52
C ILE A 338 7.16 -18.69 -2.88
N PHE A 339 6.85 -17.41 -3.06
CA PHE A 339 7.55 -16.30 -2.42
C PHE A 339 6.68 -15.06 -2.36
N GLY A 340 7.05 -14.11 -1.50
CA GLY A 340 6.37 -12.84 -1.30
C GLY A 340 6.95 -11.69 -2.12
N VAL A 341 6.42 -10.52 -1.82
CA VAL A 341 6.78 -9.26 -2.48
C VAL A 341 8.23 -8.89 -2.22
N GLY A 342 8.74 -9.12 -0.99
CA GLY A 342 10.12 -8.81 -0.61
C GLY A 342 11.13 -9.57 -1.45
N ARG A 343 10.93 -10.88 -1.65
CA ARG A 343 11.82 -11.67 -2.50
C ARG A 343 11.74 -11.25 -3.97
N ARG A 344 10.53 -10.93 -4.47
CA ARG A 344 10.40 -10.45 -5.85
C ARG A 344 11.14 -9.11 -6.07
N ILE A 345 11.15 -8.22 -5.07
CA ILE A 345 11.93 -6.98 -5.10
C ILE A 345 13.44 -7.30 -5.14
N ALA A 346 13.89 -8.19 -4.27
CA ALA A 346 15.31 -8.58 -4.22
C ALA A 346 15.80 -9.19 -5.55
N MET A 347 14.99 -10.05 -6.16
CA MET A 347 15.25 -10.61 -7.52
C MET A 347 15.38 -9.49 -8.55
N GLU A 348 14.48 -8.48 -8.52
CA GLU A 348 14.53 -7.35 -9.44
C GLU A 348 15.79 -6.49 -9.26
N LEU A 349 16.16 -6.20 -8.00
CA LEU A 349 17.37 -5.43 -7.69
C LEU A 349 18.63 -6.16 -8.19
N LYS A 350 18.74 -7.47 -7.96
CA LYS A 350 19.87 -8.27 -8.45
C LYS A 350 19.95 -8.27 -9.96
N LYS A 351 18.82 -8.51 -10.63
CA LYS A 351 18.76 -8.49 -12.08
C LYS A 351 19.14 -7.12 -12.64
N ALA A 352 18.58 -6.05 -12.09
CA ALA A 352 18.90 -4.68 -12.51
C ALA A 352 20.37 -4.34 -12.28
N GLN A 353 20.99 -4.82 -11.19
CA GLN A 353 22.41 -4.63 -10.91
C GLN A 353 23.27 -5.41 -11.93
N GLN A 354 22.97 -6.68 -12.17
CA GLN A 354 23.70 -7.53 -13.12
C GLN A 354 23.67 -6.97 -14.55
N GLU A 355 22.56 -6.34 -14.94
CA GLU A 355 22.39 -5.73 -16.27
C GLU A 355 22.88 -4.25 -16.33
N GLY A 356 23.43 -3.69 -15.24
CA GLY A 356 23.84 -2.28 -15.18
C GLY A 356 22.68 -1.28 -15.27
N ARG A 357 21.46 -1.73 -14.94
CA ARG A 357 20.21 -0.96 -15.08
C ARG A 357 19.59 -0.55 -13.74
N LEU A 358 20.36 -0.55 -12.68
CA LEU A 358 19.88 -0.27 -11.32
C LEU A 358 19.18 1.11 -11.23
N ALA A 359 19.66 2.09 -11.99
CA ALA A 359 19.07 3.42 -12.10
C ALA A 359 17.64 3.43 -12.70
N GLU A 360 17.20 2.35 -13.32
CA GLU A 360 15.83 2.25 -13.87
C GLU A 360 14.80 1.87 -12.83
N VAL A 361 15.22 1.18 -11.76
CA VAL A 361 14.32 0.65 -10.72
C VAL A 361 14.27 1.51 -9.45
N VAL A 362 15.00 2.63 -9.41
CA VAL A 362 15.05 3.54 -8.25
C VAL A 362 14.73 5.00 -8.64
N THR A 363 14.33 5.75 -7.61
CA THR A 363 14.14 7.20 -7.70
C THR A 363 14.70 7.91 -6.48
#